data_5f2a84ef57266d70764c19e0ecc0346c
#
_entry.id   5f2a84ef57266d70764c19e0ecc0346c
#
_cell.length_a   1.000
_cell.length_b   1.000
_cell.length_c   1.000
_cell.angle_alpha   90.00
_cell.angle_beta   90.00
_cell.angle_gamma   90.00
#
_symmetry.space_group_name_H-M   'P 1'
#
loop_
_entity.id
_entity.type
_entity.pdbx_description
1 polymer ?
#
loop_
_entity_poly.entity_id
_entity_poly.type
_entity_poly.pdbx_seq_one_letter_code
_entity_poly.pdbx_strand_id
1 'polypeptide(L)'
;MTLLHPTRPDAPHLDRLTPKAAIPGGNFEVFGSRLLRTGTTEPQTPQAFFGEAAAELELSREARALIRVPDGAISSDLVLHRDGLVSNILHANIAIPMAENLHLVSNPAVDADGNLFAMVSGPRGERVPVSIFRIDRDLQVRPFVRDLLNVSALAFDREGYLYASSRSEGAVYRISPHGAISTFAEGMGIATGIAFDGESNLFVGDRSGTIFKIGASGSRNAGEIFVFATLEPSVAAYHLAFREDGILLVTAPTTSSNQSIHAIDPDGNATVFYRGLGRPQGMAFDADNNLYVAASLHGRRGVVKINNQSEAELIVSGNDLVGLAFLEDGCAALATNTTIFHVDLGIQGRTLA
;
A
#
# COMPACT_ATOMS: atom_id res chain seq x y z
N MET A 1 -31.67 -19.71 8.48
CA MET A 1 -32.89 -18.88 8.66
C MET A 1 -32.62 -18.00 9.87
N THR A 2 -31.96 -16.84 9.64
CA THR A 2 -31.53 -15.91 10.70
C THR A 2 -32.76 -15.14 11.15
N LEU A 3 -33.20 -15.36 12.38
CA LEU A 3 -34.28 -14.59 12.99
C LEU A 3 -33.84 -13.14 13.14
N LEU A 4 -34.37 -12.25 12.31
CA LEU A 4 -34.30 -10.82 12.50
C LEU A 4 -35.05 -10.47 13.81
N HIS A 5 -34.32 -10.32 14.92
CA HIS A 5 -34.91 -9.75 16.12
C HIS A 5 -35.27 -8.28 15.84
N PRO A 6 -36.49 -7.85 16.14
CA PRO A 6 -36.88 -6.45 16.02
C PRO A 6 -35.95 -5.63 16.93
N THR A 7 -35.23 -4.68 16.34
CA THR A 7 -34.34 -3.76 17.09
C THR A 7 -35.18 -3.00 18.10
N ARG A 8 -34.84 -3.15 19.39
CA ARG A 8 -35.52 -2.38 20.47
C ARG A 8 -35.24 -0.88 20.25
N PRO A 9 -36.21 0.02 20.52
CA PRO A 9 -36.04 1.46 20.27
C PRO A 9 -34.79 2.08 20.90
N ASP A 10 -34.30 1.50 21.99
CA ASP A 10 -33.11 1.97 22.72
C ASP A 10 -31.81 1.27 22.32
N ALA A 11 -31.82 0.29 21.41
CA ALA A 11 -30.61 -0.40 20.98
C ALA A 11 -29.64 0.54 20.23
N PRO A 12 -28.33 0.31 20.32
CA PRO A 12 -27.37 0.99 19.44
C PRO A 12 -27.73 0.77 17.98
N HIS A 13 -27.54 1.78 17.14
CA HIS A 13 -27.77 1.66 15.71
C HIS A 13 -26.54 2.12 14.95
N LEU A 14 -26.05 1.27 14.03
CA LEU A 14 -24.88 1.50 13.20
C LEU A 14 -25.36 1.91 11.81
N ASP A 15 -24.94 3.11 11.34
CA ASP A 15 -25.34 3.65 10.04
C ASP A 15 -24.30 3.30 8.96
N ARG A 16 -23.02 3.52 9.26
CA ARG A 16 -21.93 3.31 8.29
C ARG A 16 -20.57 3.09 8.96
N LEU A 17 -19.67 2.44 8.22
CA LEU A 17 -18.24 2.24 8.54
C LEU A 17 -17.36 3.07 7.61
N THR A 18 -16.27 3.60 8.13
CA THR A 18 -15.17 4.17 7.35
C THR A 18 -13.82 3.79 7.97
N PRO A 19 -12.78 3.57 7.19
CA PRO A 19 -12.72 3.50 5.72
C PRO A 19 -13.41 2.26 5.16
N LYS A 20 -13.29 2.04 3.84
CA LYS A 20 -13.90 0.91 3.11
C LYS A 20 -13.40 -0.45 3.60
N ALA A 21 -12.14 -0.53 4.01
CA ALA A 21 -11.50 -1.75 4.52
C ALA A 21 -10.47 -1.42 5.62
N ALA A 22 -10.03 -2.46 6.33
CA ALA A 22 -8.90 -2.36 7.25
C ALA A 22 -8.06 -3.64 7.23
N ILE A 23 -6.78 -3.54 7.59
CA ILE A 23 -5.97 -4.71 7.98
C ILE A 23 -6.09 -4.94 9.50
N PRO A 24 -5.74 -6.11 10.04
CA PRO A 24 -5.58 -6.32 11.49
C PRO A 24 -4.70 -5.23 12.11
N GLY A 25 -5.08 -4.71 13.28
CA GLY A 25 -4.44 -3.57 13.93
C GLY A 25 -4.83 -2.19 13.37
N GLY A 26 -5.55 -2.12 12.25
CA GLY A 26 -6.18 -0.90 11.75
C GLY A 26 -7.50 -0.59 12.48
N ASN A 27 -8.16 0.52 12.11
CA ASN A 27 -9.35 0.99 12.82
C ASN A 27 -10.48 1.28 11.85
N PHE A 28 -11.69 0.84 12.21
CA PHE A 28 -12.92 1.36 11.62
C PHE A 28 -13.50 2.47 12.48
N GLU A 29 -13.92 3.53 11.84
CA GLU A 29 -14.76 4.56 12.41
C GLU A 29 -16.22 4.26 12.10
N VAL A 30 -17.02 4.09 13.14
CA VAL A 30 -18.42 3.76 13.06
C VAL A 30 -19.23 5.01 13.35
N PHE A 31 -20.17 5.31 12.49
CA PHE A 31 -21.18 6.35 12.70
C PHE A 31 -22.52 5.68 12.95
N GLY A 32 -23.31 6.30 13.83
CA GLY A 32 -24.58 5.73 14.21
C GLY A 32 -25.31 6.56 15.25
N SER A 33 -26.18 5.93 16.00
CA SER A 33 -26.89 6.56 17.10
C SER A 33 -26.94 5.64 18.32
N ARG A 34 -26.98 6.26 19.49
CA ARG A 34 -27.05 5.51 20.77
C ARG A 34 -25.91 4.56 20.98
N LEU A 35 -24.72 4.83 20.43
CA LEU A 35 -23.53 3.96 20.56
C LEU A 35 -23.00 3.96 21.99
N LEU A 36 -23.10 5.12 22.69
CA LEU A 36 -22.80 5.28 24.10
C LEU A 36 -24.02 5.88 24.81
N ARG A 37 -24.31 5.42 26.02
CA ARG A 37 -25.35 6.01 26.86
C ARG A 37 -24.78 7.23 27.59
N THR A 38 -25.41 8.37 27.43
CA THR A 38 -25.12 9.61 28.15
C THR A 38 -26.03 9.78 29.33
N GLY A 39 -25.57 10.39 30.42
CA GLY A 39 -26.43 10.76 31.57
C GLY A 39 -26.58 9.70 32.68
N THR A 40 -25.74 8.63 32.68
CA THR A 40 -25.66 7.68 33.80
C THR A 40 -24.42 7.97 34.64
N THR A 41 -24.54 7.73 35.97
CA THR A 41 -23.43 7.89 36.94
C THR A 41 -22.28 6.93 36.71
N GLU A 42 -22.51 5.79 36.04
CA GLU A 42 -21.51 4.80 35.64
C GLU A 42 -21.79 4.35 34.21
N PRO A 43 -21.24 5.05 33.20
CA PRO A 43 -21.37 4.59 31.81
C PRO A 43 -20.63 3.29 31.63
N GLN A 44 -21.32 2.19 31.32
CA GLN A 44 -20.69 0.96 30.89
C GLN A 44 -20.11 1.19 29.48
N THR A 45 -18.82 0.85 29.31
CA THR A 45 -18.17 0.89 28.00
C THR A 45 -18.85 -0.12 27.08
N PRO A 46 -19.33 0.28 25.90
CA PRO A 46 -19.86 -0.67 24.92
C PRO A 46 -18.79 -1.69 24.52
N GLN A 47 -19.23 -2.84 24.06
CA GLN A 47 -18.35 -3.90 23.52
C GLN A 47 -18.62 -4.05 22.03
N ALA A 48 -17.56 -4.10 21.22
CA ALA A 48 -17.64 -4.35 19.78
C ALA A 48 -17.14 -5.75 19.45
N PHE A 49 -17.71 -6.35 18.42
CA PHE A 49 -17.32 -7.68 17.94
C PHE A 49 -17.31 -7.72 16.42
N PHE A 50 -16.25 -8.28 15.85
CA PHE A 50 -16.20 -8.70 14.45
C PHE A 50 -16.45 -10.21 14.40
N GLY A 51 -17.67 -10.61 14.04
CA GLY A 51 -18.12 -11.98 14.24
C GLY A 51 -18.05 -12.38 15.72
N GLU A 52 -17.18 -13.35 16.05
CA GLU A 52 -16.94 -13.78 17.43
C GLU A 52 -15.74 -13.07 18.11
N ALA A 53 -14.94 -12.33 17.34
CA ALA A 53 -13.74 -11.67 17.83
C ALA A 53 -14.09 -10.36 18.56
N ALA A 54 -13.79 -10.29 19.87
CA ALA A 54 -13.94 -9.05 20.62
C ALA A 54 -12.94 -7.99 20.17
N ALA A 55 -13.42 -6.76 19.99
CA ALA A 55 -12.64 -5.64 19.49
C ALA A 55 -12.53 -4.52 20.53
N GLU A 56 -11.37 -3.85 20.53
CA GLU A 56 -11.13 -2.69 21.38
C GLU A 56 -11.83 -1.44 20.83
N LEU A 57 -12.55 -0.73 21.69
CA LEU A 57 -13.05 0.60 21.39
C LEU A 57 -12.06 1.66 21.87
N GLU A 58 -11.35 2.27 20.94
CA GLU A 58 -10.41 3.36 21.23
C GLU A 58 -11.14 4.69 21.51
N LEU A 59 -12.32 4.85 20.94
CA LEU A 59 -13.21 5.99 21.18
C LEU A 59 -14.65 5.51 21.17
N SER A 60 -15.45 5.98 22.14
CA SER A 60 -16.88 5.79 22.14
C SER A 60 -17.62 7.08 22.51
N ARG A 61 -18.53 7.51 21.64
CA ARG A 61 -19.44 8.65 21.82
C ARG A 61 -20.85 8.23 21.41
N GLU A 62 -21.82 9.06 21.65
CA GLU A 62 -23.23 8.77 21.33
C GLU A 62 -23.48 8.42 19.86
N ALA A 63 -22.81 9.14 18.92
CA ALA A 63 -23.00 9.00 17.48
C ALA A 63 -21.75 8.52 16.72
N ARG A 64 -20.66 8.22 17.41
CA ARG A 64 -19.38 7.87 16.79
C ARG A 64 -18.55 6.95 17.68
N ALA A 65 -17.99 5.90 17.10
CA ALA A 65 -17.03 5.04 17.77
C ALA A 65 -15.81 4.78 16.86
N LEU A 66 -14.64 4.61 17.46
CA LEU A 66 -13.43 4.13 16.77
C LEU A 66 -13.12 2.75 17.32
N ILE A 67 -13.11 1.76 16.43
CA ILE A 67 -13.01 0.34 16.79
C ILE A 67 -11.75 -0.23 16.12
N ARG A 68 -10.86 -0.77 16.92
CA ARG A 68 -9.65 -1.43 16.45
C ARG A 68 -9.97 -2.85 15.97
N VAL A 69 -9.48 -3.20 14.78
CA VAL A 69 -9.57 -4.55 14.23
C VAL A 69 -8.61 -5.47 14.99
N PRO A 70 -9.11 -6.53 15.65
CA PRO A 70 -8.23 -7.45 16.39
C PRO A 70 -7.39 -8.31 15.45
N ASP A 71 -6.27 -8.82 15.96
CA ASP A 71 -5.44 -9.77 15.23
C ASP A 71 -6.24 -11.04 14.94
N GLY A 72 -6.07 -11.59 13.74
CA GLY A 72 -6.79 -12.79 13.29
C GLY A 72 -8.25 -12.58 12.90
N ALA A 73 -8.78 -11.34 12.97
CA ALA A 73 -10.09 -11.04 12.43
C ALA A 73 -10.11 -11.20 10.92
N ILE A 74 -11.23 -11.68 10.41
CA ILE A 74 -11.54 -11.77 8.97
C ILE A 74 -12.76 -10.94 8.65
N SER A 75 -13.03 -10.69 7.38
CA SER A 75 -14.24 -10.01 6.92
C SER A 75 -15.47 -10.66 7.54
N SER A 76 -16.23 -9.89 8.30
CA SER A 76 -17.34 -10.38 9.13
C SER A 76 -18.30 -9.26 9.49
N ASP A 77 -19.38 -9.66 10.14
CA ASP A 77 -20.37 -8.73 10.67
C ASP A 77 -19.86 -8.05 11.94
N LEU A 78 -19.87 -6.72 11.92
CA LEU A 78 -19.64 -5.90 13.11
C LEU A 78 -20.95 -5.69 13.86
N VAL A 79 -20.93 -5.96 15.16
CA VAL A 79 -21.99 -5.64 16.10
C VAL A 79 -21.44 -4.91 17.33
N LEU A 80 -22.29 -4.08 17.93
CA LEU A 80 -21.98 -3.35 19.15
C LEU A 80 -22.99 -3.76 20.26
N HIS A 81 -22.47 -4.16 21.40
CA HIS A 81 -23.24 -4.50 22.58
C HIS A 81 -23.15 -3.34 23.59
N ARG A 82 -24.30 -2.90 24.10
CA ARG A 82 -24.40 -1.87 25.13
C ARG A 82 -25.54 -2.18 26.08
N ASP A 83 -25.30 -2.26 27.37
CA ASP A 83 -26.31 -2.49 28.44
C ASP A 83 -27.23 -3.70 28.14
N GLY A 84 -26.66 -4.79 27.59
CA GLY A 84 -27.43 -5.99 27.19
C GLY A 84 -28.28 -5.83 25.92
N LEU A 85 -28.17 -4.72 25.22
CA LEU A 85 -28.75 -4.46 23.91
C LEU A 85 -27.73 -4.65 22.81
N VAL A 86 -28.14 -5.20 21.65
CA VAL A 86 -27.28 -5.46 20.49
C VAL A 86 -27.72 -4.55 19.35
N SER A 87 -26.74 -4.00 18.63
CA SER A 87 -26.98 -3.18 17.44
C SER A 87 -27.52 -3.99 16.26
N ASN A 88 -27.92 -3.29 15.19
CA ASN A 88 -27.95 -3.89 13.85
C ASN A 88 -26.53 -4.27 13.41
N ILE A 89 -26.45 -5.04 12.33
CA ILE A 89 -25.22 -5.56 11.75
C ILE A 89 -24.71 -4.60 10.66
N LEU A 90 -23.40 -4.34 10.63
CA LEU A 90 -22.69 -3.79 9.47
C LEU A 90 -21.58 -4.75 9.04
N HIS A 91 -21.50 -5.04 7.76
CA HIS A 91 -20.40 -5.85 7.24
C HIS A 91 -19.08 -5.05 7.22
N ALA A 92 -18.03 -5.61 7.82
CA ALA A 92 -16.68 -5.04 7.86
C ALA A 92 -15.75 -5.83 6.94
N ASN A 93 -15.15 -5.12 5.97
CA ASN A 93 -14.19 -5.70 5.05
C ASN A 93 -12.79 -5.66 5.69
N ILE A 94 -12.28 -6.81 6.07
CA ILE A 94 -10.98 -6.97 6.75
C ILE A 94 -10.06 -7.78 5.86
N ALA A 95 -8.87 -7.24 5.61
CA ALA A 95 -7.84 -7.89 4.80
C ALA A 95 -7.29 -9.14 5.50
N ILE A 96 -7.01 -10.18 4.73
CA ILE A 96 -6.45 -11.44 5.22
C ILE A 96 -4.95 -11.55 4.85
N PRO A 97 -4.09 -12.13 5.70
CA PRO A 97 -2.68 -12.33 5.37
C PRO A 97 -2.51 -13.35 4.24
N MET A 98 -1.70 -12.99 3.22
CA MET A 98 -1.28 -13.86 2.12
C MET A 98 0.11 -14.46 2.37
N ALA A 99 1.03 -13.64 2.86
CA ALA A 99 2.41 -14.02 3.12
C ALA A 99 2.93 -13.22 4.31
N GLU A 100 3.62 -13.90 5.23
CA GLU A 100 4.12 -13.34 6.47
C GLU A 100 5.64 -13.55 6.60
N ASN A 101 6.24 -12.92 7.62
CA ASN A 101 7.68 -12.99 7.90
C ASN A 101 8.56 -12.48 6.74
N LEU A 102 8.05 -11.51 6.00
CA LEU A 102 8.77 -10.82 4.95
C LEU A 102 9.48 -9.56 5.53
N HIS A 103 10.24 -8.88 4.69
CA HIS A 103 10.79 -7.55 5.01
C HIS A 103 10.65 -6.66 3.77
N LEU A 104 9.47 -6.10 3.62
CA LEU A 104 9.10 -5.27 2.49
C LEU A 104 9.44 -3.79 2.76
N VAL A 105 9.89 -3.10 1.72
CA VAL A 105 10.25 -1.67 1.81
C VAL A 105 9.57 -0.83 0.72
N SER A 106 8.82 -1.47 -0.18
CA SER A 106 8.14 -0.83 -1.32
C SER A 106 6.94 -1.67 -1.77
N ASN A 107 6.31 -1.27 -2.87
CA ASN A 107 5.26 -2.03 -3.52
C ASN A 107 5.72 -3.43 -3.89
N PRO A 108 4.88 -4.45 -3.75
CA PRO A 108 5.04 -5.67 -4.53
C PRO A 108 4.76 -5.39 -6.01
N ALA A 109 5.29 -6.23 -6.90
CA ALA A 109 5.03 -6.17 -8.34
C ALA A 109 4.10 -7.30 -8.77
N VAL A 110 3.29 -7.09 -9.81
CA VAL A 110 2.37 -8.10 -10.35
C VAL A 110 2.73 -8.34 -11.80
N ASP A 111 2.85 -9.61 -12.21
CA ASP A 111 3.08 -9.98 -13.61
C ASP A 111 1.77 -10.04 -14.42
N ALA A 112 1.89 -10.26 -15.73
CA ALA A 112 0.74 -10.37 -16.64
C ALA A 112 -0.17 -11.58 -16.35
N ASP A 113 0.35 -12.59 -15.64
CA ASP A 113 -0.41 -13.77 -15.24
C ASP A 113 -1.09 -13.59 -13.86
N GLY A 114 -0.95 -12.40 -13.22
CA GLY A 114 -1.53 -12.08 -11.92
C GLY A 114 -0.75 -12.66 -10.73
N ASN A 115 0.49 -13.13 -10.92
CA ASN A 115 1.33 -13.51 -9.81
C ASN A 115 1.95 -12.28 -9.14
N LEU A 116 2.04 -12.32 -7.83
CA LEU A 116 2.63 -11.26 -7.02
C LEU A 116 4.10 -11.57 -6.72
N PHE A 117 4.96 -10.57 -6.85
CA PHE A 117 6.38 -10.67 -6.51
C PHE A 117 6.70 -9.74 -5.36
N ALA A 118 7.27 -10.30 -4.31
CA ALA A 118 7.59 -9.60 -3.08
C ALA A 118 9.07 -9.67 -2.76
N MET A 119 9.69 -8.51 -2.56
CA MET A 119 11.08 -8.44 -2.15
C MET A 119 11.24 -8.68 -0.65
N VAL A 120 12.39 -9.23 -0.27
CA VAL A 120 12.86 -9.27 1.12
C VAL A 120 14.19 -8.53 1.21
N SER A 121 14.20 -7.46 1.99
CA SER A 121 15.39 -6.64 2.19
C SER A 121 15.98 -6.94 3.56
N GLY A 122 17.15 -7.55 3.61
CA GLY A 122 17.87 -7.81 4.85
C GLY A 122 18.41 -6.56 5.54
N PRO A 123 18.99 -6.68 6.73
CA PRO A 123 19.79 -5.65 7.35
C PRO A 123 20.88 -5.14 6.42
N ARG A 124 21.39 -3.93 6.68
CA ARG A 124 22.38 -3.32 5.79
C ARG A 124 23.64 -4.17 5.67
N GLY A 125 23.96 -4.57 4.42
CA GLY A 125 25.14 -5.37 4.10
C GLY A 125 24.95 -6.88 4.33
N GLU A 126 23.78 -7.33 4.77
CA GLU A 126 23.48 -8.75 4.91
C GLU A 126 22.67 -9.29 3.74
N ARG A 127 23.01 -10.49 3.31
CA ARG A 127 22.24 -11.23 2.30
C ARG A 127 21.13 -12.02 2.98
N VAL A 128 19.97 -12.04 2.35
CA VAL A 128 18.85 -12.89 2.76
C VAL A 128 18.85 -14.18 1.92
N PRO A 129 18.38 -15.31 2.48
CA PRO A 129 18.36 -16.58 1.75
C PRO A 129 17.53 -16.54 0.46
N VAL A 130 16.48 -15.74 0.46
CA VAL A 130 15.61 -15.48 -0.69
C VAL A 130 15.39 -13.98 -0.78
N SER A 131 15.73 -13.39 -1.92
CA SER A 131 15.64 -11.94 -2.14
C SER A 131 14.28 -11.53 -2.71
N ILE A 132 13.66 -12.42 -3.51
CA ILE A 132 12.33 -12.20 -4.10
C ILE A 132 11.54 -13.50 -4.03
N PHE A 133 10.33 -13.43 -3.48
CA PHE A 133 9.33 -14.48 -3.51
C PHE A 133 8.31 -14.21 -4.61
N ARG A 134 7.80 -15.29 -5.21
CA ARG A 134 6.60 -15.29 -6.05
C ARG A 134 5.45 -15.88 -5.26
N ILE A 135 4.30 -15.23 -5.30
CA ILE A 135 3.04 -15.68 -4.73
C ILE A 135 2.08 -15.87 -5.90
N ASP A 136 1.67 -17.10 -6.15
CA ASP A 136 0.75 -17.41 -7.24
C ASP A 136 -0.72 -17.09 -6.87
N ARG A 137 -1.63 -17.26 -7.84
CA ARG A 137 -3.07 -17.00 -7.63
C ARG A 137 -3.72 -17.90 -6.58
N ASP A 138 -3.12 -19.06 -6.31
CA ASP A 138 -3.55 -19.99 -5.26
C ASP A 138 -2.91 -19.65 -3.90
N LEU A 139 -2.30 -18.46 -3.79
CA LEU A 139 -1.62 -17.93 -2.61
C LEU A 139 -0.42 -18.79 -2.15
N GLN A 140 0.17 -19.57 -3.06
CA GLN A 140 1.36 -20.36 -2.74
C GLN A 140 2.62 -19.50 -2.85
N VAL A 141 3.32 -19.35 -1.72
CA VAL A 141 4.56 -18.57 -1.63
C VAL A 141 5.75 -19.45 -2.01
N ARG A 142 6.51 -19.05 -3.04
CA ARG A 142 7.68 -19.80 -3.52
C ARG A 142 8.88 -18.89 -3.69
N PRO A 143 10.10 -19.34 -3.36
CA PRO A 143 11.32 -18.63 -3.72
C PRO A 143 11.42 -18.42 -5.24
N PHE A 144 11.70 -17.19 -5.66
CA PHE A 144 11.90 -16.87 -7.08
C PHE A 144 13.34 -16.47 -7.36
N VAL A 145 13.92 -15.54 -6.60
CA VAL A 145 15.29 -15.08 -6.75
C VAL A 145 16.02 -15.16 -5.42
N ARG A 146 17.27 -15.59 -5.49
CA ARG A 146 18.23 -15.65 -4.38
C ARG A 146 19.41 -14.73 -4.66
N ASP A 147 20.19 -14.45 -3.65
CA ASP A 147 21.52 -13.81 -3.74
C ASP A 147 21.57 -12.36 -4.22
N LEU A 148 20.44 -11.66 -4.40
CA LEU A 148 20.44 -10.21 -4.57
C LEU A 148 20.55 -9.50 -3.22
N LEU A 149 21.40 -8.48 -3.16
CA LEU A 149 21.64 -7.73 -1.93
C LEU A 149 20.69 -6.54 -1.82
N ASN A 150 19.92 -6.47 -0.72
CA ASN A 150 19.12 -5.31 -0.36
C ASN A 150 18.23 -4.75 -1.48
N VAL A 151 17.42 -5.63 -2.09
CA VAL A 151 16.40 -5.25 -3.07
C VAL A 151 15.47 -4.19 -2.47
N SER A 152 15.23 -3.11 -3.21
CA SER A 152 14.51 -1.92 -2.72
C SER A 152 13.20 -1.67 -3.45
N ALA A 153 13.10 -1.99 -4.72
CA ALA A 153 11.88 -1.88 -5.52
C ALA A 153 11.87 -2.89 -6.66
N LEU A 154 10.68 -3.20 -7.15
CA LEU A 154 10.41 -4.13 -8.24
C LEU A 154 9.51 -3.46 -9.28
N ALA A 155 9.76 -3.73 -10.57
CA ALA A 155 8.88 -3.36 -11.67
C ALA A 155 9.02 -4.35 -12.82
N PHE A 156 7.91 -4.66 -13.51
CA PHE A 156 7.92 -5.44 -14.74
C PHE A 156 8.03 -4.54 -15.96
N ASP A 157 8.79 -4.99 -16.98
CA ASP A 157 8.68 -4.43 -18.31
C ASP A 157 7.54 -5.11 -19.10
N ARG A 158 7.27 -4.60 -20.31
CA ARG A 158 6.22 -5.14 -21.20
C ARG A 158 6.55 -6.54 -21.77
N GLU A 159 7.80 -6.95 -21.70
CA GLU A 159 8.26 -8.27 -22.15
C GLU A 159 8.18 -9.33 -21.04
N GLY A 160 7.76 -8.93 -19.82
CA GLY A 160 7.63 -9.81 -18.66
C GLY A 160 8.93 -10.05 -17.91
N TYR A 161 9.98 -9.24 -18.13
CA TYR A 161 11.15 -9.26 -17.28
C TYR A 161 10.92 -8.42 -16.03
N LEU A 162 11.32 -8.96 -14.89
CA LEU A 162 11.30 -8.25 -13.62
C LEU A 162 12.59 -7.45 -13.44
N TYR A 163 12.46 -6.18 -13.10
CA TYR A 163 13.58 -5.33 -12.72
C TYR A 163 13.58 -5.12 -11.21
N ALA A 164 14.78 -5.17 -10.62
CA ALA A 164 14.99 -5.01 -9.19
C ALA A 164 16.12 -4.01 -8.92
N SER A 165 15.85 -2.95 -8.17
CA SER A 165 16.90 -2.04 -7.70
C SER A 165 17.57 -2.56 -6.44
N SER A 166 18.86 -2.32 -6.28
CA SER A 166 19.65 -2.65 -5.09
C SER A 166 20.23 -1.38 -4.46
N ARG A 167 19.77 -1.06 -3.25
CA ARG A 167 20.24 0.13 -2.52
C ARG A 167 21.68 0.04 -2.03
N SER A 168 22.22 -1.17 -1.89
CA SER A 168 23.59 -1.38 -1.41
C SER A 168 24.62 -1.39 -2.54
N GLU A 169 24.20 -1.74 -3.74
CA GLU A 169 25.08 -1.90 -4.90
C GLU A 169 24.93 -0.75 -5.90
N GLY A 170 23.89 0.10 -5.72
CA GLY A 170 23.61 1.21 -6.64
C GLY A 170 23.33 0.71 -8.06
N ALA A 171 22.69 -0.45 -8.17
CA ALA A 171 22.48 -1.16 -9.41
C ALA A 171 20.99 -1.48 -9.62
N VAL A 172 20.64 -1.75 -10.87
CA VAL A 172 19.39 -2.37 -11.28
C VAL A 172 19.69 -3.67 -11.99
N TYR A 173 19.03 -4.72 -11.55
CA TYR A 173 19.08 -6.05 -12.14
C TYR A 173 17.86 -6.29 -13.02
N ARG A 174 18.06 -6.96 -14.16
CA ARG A 174 17.02 -7.52 -15.02
C ARG A 174 16.94 -9.03 -14.81
N ILE A 175 15.75 -9.50 -14.51
CA ILE A 175 15.49 -10.88 -14.11
C ILE A 175 14.51 -11.49 -15.11
N SER A 176 14.90 -12.60 -15.73
CA SER A 176 14.02 -13.29 -16.69
C SER A 176 12.80 -13.92 -16.00
N PRO A 177 11.75 -14.30 -16.74
CA PRO A 177 10.60 -15.06 -16.20
C PRO A 177 10.99 -16.38 -15.51
N HIS A 178 12.19 -16.91 -15.79
CA HIS A 178 12.74 -18.12 -15.17
C HIS A 178 13.71 -17.85 -14.02
N GLY A 179 13.87 -16.58 -13.59
CA GLY A 179 14.72 -16.20 -12.47
C GLY A 179 16.22 -16.00 -12.81
N ALA A 180 16.61 -16.02 -14.11
CA ALA A 180 17.99 -15.71 -14.50
C ALA A 180 18.25 -14.20 -14.35
N ILE A 181 19.34 -13.84 -13.64
CA ILE A 181 19.69 -12.48 -13.26
C ILE A 181 20.79 -11.96 -14.18
N SER A 182 20.65 -10.69 -14.60
CA SER A 182 21.71 -9.94 -15.27
C SER A 182 21.72 -8.49 -14.75
N THR A 183 22.89 -7.86 -14.70
CA THR A 183 22.99 -6.43 -14.39
C THR A 183 22.47 -5.63 -15.59
N PHE A 184 21.51 -4.74 -15.36
CA PHE A 184 20.97 -3.86 -16.39
C PHE A 184 21.66 -2.49 -16.40
N ALA A 185 21.87 -1.91 -15.21
CA ALA A 185 22.59 -0.65 -15.03
C ALA A 185 23.21 -0.61 -13.64
N GLU A 186 24.34 0.10 -13.50
CA GLU A 186 25.06 0.26 -12.24
C GLU A 186 25.72 1.64 -12.14
N GLY A 187 26.19 2.01 -10.94
CA GLY A 187 26.87 3.31 -10.71
C GLY A 187 25.93 4.40 -10.17
N MET A 188 24.74 4.04 -9.79
CA MET A 188 23.81 4.92 -9.06
C MET A 188 24.05 4.77 -7.55
N GLY A 189 24.10 5.85 -6.77
CA GLY A 189 24.43 5.81 -5.33
C GLY A 189 23.58 4.83 -4.51
N ILE A 190 22.41 5.28 -4.02
CA ILE A 190 21.49 4.44 -3.24
C ILE A 190 20.19 4.27 -4.05
N ALA A 191 20.23 3.38 -5.05
CA ALA A 191 19.09 3.10 -5.92
C ALA A 191 17.90 2.53 -5.13
N THR A 192 16.74 3.17 -5.24
CA THR A 192 15.53 2.79 -4.49
C THR A 192 14.35 2.57 -5.43
N GLY A 193 13.32 3.43 -5.43
CA GLY A 193 12.14 3.24 -6.26
C GLY A 193 12.46 3.20 -7.76
N ILE A 194 11.74 2.37 -8.49
CA ILE A 194 11.84 2.26 -9.95
C ILE A 194 10.46 2.29 -10.60
N ALA A 195 10.37 2.82 -11.81
CA ALA A 195 9.17 2.80 -12.64
C ALA A 195 9.53 2.92 -14.12
N PHE A 196 8.72 2.31 -14.99
CA PHE A 196 8.83 2.44 -16.45
C PHE A 196 7.92 3.56 -16.97
N ASP A 197 8.41 4.31 -17.97
CA ASP A 197 7.57 5.20 -18.76
C ASP A 197 6.87 4.46 -19.92
N GLY A 198 6.01 5.17 -20.66
CA GLY A 198 5.31 4.63 -21.83
C GLY A 198 6.22 4.19 -23.00
N GLU A 199 7.48 4.61 -23.01
CA GLU A 199 8.51 4.24 -24.01
C GLU A 199 9.43 3.12 -23.51
N SER A 200 9.11 2.50 -22.36
CA SER A 200 9.91 1.46 -21.69
C SER A 200 11.26 1.92 -21.18
N ASN A 201 11.51 3.23 -21.01
CA ASN A 201 12.67 3.68 -20.28
C ASN A 201 12.43 3.46 -18.79
N LEU A 202 13.47 3.08 -18.05
CA LEU A 202 13.43 2.86 -16.63
C LEU A 202 13.85 4.12 -15.87
N PHE A 203 13.05 4.53 -14.89
CA PHE A 203 13.40 5.62 -13.99
C PHE A 203 13.75 5.07 -12.61
N VAL A 204 14.80 5.62 -12.01
CA VAL A 204 15.34 5.17 -10.73
C VAL A 204 15.53 6.35 -9.81
N GLY A 205 14.94 6.30 -8.61
CA GLY A 205 15.16 7.28 -7.56
C GLY A 205 16.38 6.93 -6.69
N ASP A 206 17.32 7.84 -6.58
CA ASP A 206 18.44 7.76 -5.65
C ASP A 206 18.15 8.61 -4.41
N ARG A 207 18.45 8.10 -3.24
CA ARG A 207 18.27 8.80 -1.96
C ARG A 207 19.03 10.12 -1.83
N SER A 208 20.04 10.37 -2.67
CA SER A 208 20.71 11.66 -2.75
C SER A 208 19.83 12.78 -3.32
N GLY A 209 18.69 12.45 -3.92
CA GLY A 209 17.76 13.37 -4.55
C GLY A 209 17.75 13.28 -6.07
N THR A 210 18.60 12.47 -6.67
CA THR A 210 18.65 12.31 -8.12
C THR A 210 17.62 11.32 -8.61
N ILE A 211 16.86 11.68 -9.64
CA ILE A 211 16.05 10.76 -10.44
C ILE A 211 16.81 10.51 -11.73
N PHE A 212 17.19 9.26 -11.96
CA PHE A 212 17.85 8.83 -13.18
C PHE A 212 16.83 8.31 -14.20
N LYS A 213 17.10 8.52 -15.48
CA LYS A 213 16.46 7.87 -16.62
C LYS A 213 17.45 6.91 -17.24
N ILE A 214 17.06 5.67 -17.47
CA ILE A 214 17.88 4.62 -18.09
C ILE A 214 17.21 4.21 -19.38
N GLY A 215 17.97 4.18 -20.47
CA GLY A 215 17.46 3.83 -21.81
C GLY A 215 16.86 2.43 -21.85
N ALA A 216 15.73 2.30 -22.54
CA ALA A 216 14.95 1.07 -22.66
C ALA A 216 15.80 -0.11 -23.19
N SER A 217 15.52 -1.32 -22.68
CA SER A 217 16.11 -2.54 -23.21
C SER A 217 15.82 -2.67 -24.72
N GLY A 218 16.84 -3.00 -25.51
CA GLY A 218 16.70 -3.10 -26.96
C GLY A 218 16.76 -1.78 -27.72
N SER A 219 16.78 -0.62 -27.04
CA SER A 219 17.01 0.68 -27.67
C SER A 219 18.50 0.92 -27.96
N ARG A 220 18.81 1.96 -28.77
CA ARG A 220 20.20 2.36 -29.06
C ARG A 220 20.97 2.74 -27.79
N ASN A 221 20.28 3.27 -26.80
CA ASN A 221 20.84 3.75 -25.53
C ASN A 221 20.50 2.80 -24.36
N ALA A 222 20.30 1.52 -24.67
CA ALA A 222 19.95 0.52 -23.65
C ALA A 222 20.97 0.50 -22.50
N GLY A 223 20.48 0.70 -21.28
CA GLY A 223 21.29 0.72 -20.06
C GLY A 223 22.11 2.00 -19.85
N GLU A 224 22.10 2.97 -20.76
CA GLU A 224 22.74 4.28 -20.54
C GLU A 224 21.96 5.09 -19.50
N ILE A 225 22.67 5.67 -18.54
CA ILE A 225 22.12 6.40 -17.40
C ILE A 225 22.21 7.91 -17.63
N PHE A 226 21.10 8.61 -17.49
CA PHE A 226 21.00 10.06 -17.59
C PHE A 226 20.38 10.63 -16.31
N VAL A 227 20.84 11.81 -15.86
CA VAL A 227 20.15 12.57 -14.83
C VAL A 227 18.89 13.17 -15.45
N PHE A 228 17.73 12.80 -14.90
CA PHE A 228 16.43 13.30 -15.38
C PHE A 228 15.95 14.49 -14.57
N ALA A 229 15.99 14.38 -13.24
CA ALA A 229 15.56 15.44 -12.33
C ALA A 229 16.34 15.38 -11.01
N THR A 230 16.27 16.47 -10.26
CA THR A 230 16.87 16.55 -8.93
C THR A 230 15.82 17.06 -7.93
N LEU A 231 15.67 16.34 -6.83
CA LEU A 231 14.82 16.66 -5.70
C LEU A 231 15.68 16.83 -4.43
N GLU A 232 15.03 17.14 -3.31
CA GLU A 232 15.70 17.11 -2.01
C GLU A 232 16.03 15.67 -1.61
N PRO A 233 17.17 15.41 -0.94
CA PRO A 233 17.52 14.09 -0.45
C PRO A 233 16.45 13.51 0.47
N SER A 234 16.19 12.20 0.36
CA SER A 234 15.21 11.49 1.17
C SER A 234 15.86 10.73 2.33
N VAL A 235 15.18 10.67 3.47
CA VAL A 235 15.61 9.85 4.63
C VAL A 235 15.27 8.36 4.43
N ALA A 236 14.41 8.04 3.46
CA ALA A 236 13.97 6.68 3.15
C ALA A 236 13.98 6.43 1.63
N ALA A 237 13.42 5.33 1.18
CA ALA A 237 13.29 5.02 -0.24
C ALA A 237 12.42 6.05 -0.96
N TYR A 238 12.79 6.41 -2.19
CA TYR A 238 11.89 7.02 -3.14
C TYR A 238 10.91 5.96 -3.65
N HIS A 239 9.69 6.38 -3.98
CA HIS A 239 8.74 5.55 -4.71
C HIS A 239 8.26 6.33 -5.93
N LEU A 240 8.18 5.67 -7.06
CA LEU A 240 7.92 6.25 -8.36
C LEU A 240 6.68 5.60 -8.98
N ALA A 241 5.85 6.39 -9.63
CA ALA A 241 4.73 5.89 -10.42
C ALA A 241 4.42 6.87 -11.56
N PHE A 242 4.30 6.38 -12.80
CA PHE A 242 3.89 7.21 -13.93
C PHE A 242 2.38 7.32 -14.02
N ARG A 243 1.91 8.53 -14.29
CA ARG A 243 0.56 8.81 -14.78
C ARG A 243 0.48 8.47 -16.28
N GLU A 244 -0.73 8.34 -16.79
CA GLU A 244 -0.98 8.08 -18.21
C GLU A 244 -0.47 9.17 -19.15
N ASP A 245 -0.48 10.42 -18.68
CA ASP A 245 0.00 11.60 -19.42
C ASP A 245 1.53 11.76 -19.41
N GLY A 246 2.27 10.78 -18.89
CA GLY A 246 3.73 10.79 -18.85
C GLY A 246 4.33 11.58 -17.67
N ILE A 247 3.50 12.11 -16.76
CA ILE A 247 3.99 12.76 -15.54
C ILE A 247 4.46 11.69 -14.55
N LEU A 248 5.69 11.83 -14.05
CA LEU A 248 6.24 10.98 -13.01
C LEU A 248 5.86 11.51 -11.63
N LEU A 249 5.09 10.74 -10.86
CA LEU A 249 4.85 11.03 -9.46
C LEU A 249 5.92 10.39 -8.57
N VAL A 250 6.38 11.17 -7.60
CA VAL A 250 7.46 10.77 -6.69
C VAL A 250 7.07 11.03 -5.24
N THR A 251 7.14 10.01 -4.39
CA THR A 251 7.14 10.18 -2.94
C THR A 251 8.57 10.04 -2.43
N ALA A 252 8.94 10.95 -1.53
CA ALA A 252 10.26 11.00 -0.93
C ALA A 252 10.10 11.31 0.57
N PRO A 253 9.94 10.28 1.43
CA PRO A 253 9.72 10.52 2.85
C PRO A 253 10.82 11.35 3.48
N THR A 254 10.42 12.39 4.20
CA THR A 254 11.30 13.30 4.95
C THR A 254 11.04 13.19 6.46
N THR A 255 11.68 14.02 7.25
CA THR A 255 11.40 14.13 8.69
C THR A 255 10.18 15.02 9.01
N SER A 256 9.63 15.71 8.01
CA SER A 256 8.44 16.55 8.17
C SER A 256 7.18 15.71 8.37
N SER A 257 6.24 16.20 9.17
CA SER A 257 4.90 15.61 9.32
C SER A 257 3.93 15.97 8.20
N ASN A 258 4.25 17.00 7.42
CA ASN A 258 3.44 17.49 6.30
C ASN A 258 4.23 17.33 5.00
N GLN A 259 4.14 16.14 4.40
CA GLN A 259 4.94 15.77 3.25
C GLN A 259 4.16 15.92 1.95
N SER A 260 4.91 15.99 0.85
CA SER A 260 4.38 16.18 -0.49
C SER A 260 4.61 14.96 -1.37
N ILE A 261 3.74 14.80 -2.35
CA ILE A 261 3.99 14.03 -3.57
C ILE A 261 4.44 15.04 -4.61
N HIS A 262 5.56 14.78 -5.28
CA HIS A 262 6.07 15.61 -6.37
C HIS A 262 5.60 15.06 -7.70
N ALA A 263 5.33 15.96 -8.66
CA ALA A 263 5.12 15.64 -10.06
C ALA A 263 6.30 16.16 -10.86
N ILE A 264 6.88 15.32 -11.69
CA ILE A 264 7.97 15.68 -12.61
C ILE A 264 7.45 15.54 -14.03
N ASP A 265 7.51 16.64 -14.80
CA ASP A 265 7.09 16.66 -16.19
C ASP A 265 8.12 15.94 -17.10
N PRO A 266 7.80 15.70 -18.41
CA PRO A 266 8.73 15.05 -19.32
C PRO A 266 10.05 15.82 -19.56
N ASP A 267 10.09 17.09 -19.23
CA ASP A 267 11.29 17.95 -19.33
C ASP A 267 12.15 17.92 -18.05
N GLY A 268 11.71 17.19 -17.00
CA GLY A 268 12.42 17.05 -15.74
C GLY A 268 12.10 18.14 -14.70
N ASN A 269 11.11 19.00 -14.94
CA ASN A 269 10.75 20.05 -13.99
C ASN A 269 9.84 19.47 -12.88
N ALA A 270 10.24 19.68 -11.64
CA ALA A 270 9.53 19.17 -10.47
C ALA A 270 8.57 20.23 -9.89
N THR A 271 7.35 19.82 -9.61
CA THR A 271 6.32 20.61 -8.93
C THR A 271 5.67 19.80 -7.82
N VAL A 272 4.90 20.44 -6.94
CA VAL A 272 4.14 19.73 -5.91
C VAL A 272 2.79 19.28 -6.50
N PHE A 273 2.55 17.97 -6.53
CA PHE A 273 1.27 17.38 -6.93
C PHE A 273 0.24 17.43 -5.80
N TYR A 274 0.63 16.95 -4.60
CA TYR A 274 -0.24 16.91 -3.43
C TYR A 274 0.56 17.18 -2.16
N ARG A 275 -0.06 17.83 -1.16
CA ARG A 275 0.56 18.12 0.14
C ARG A 275 -0.41 17.79 1.27
N GLY A 276 0.12 17.40 2.43
CA GLY A 276 -0.68 17.16 3.62
C GLY A 276 -0.73 15.70 4.05
N LEU A 277 0.09 14.84 3.44
CA LEU A 277 0.22 13.45 3.86
C LEU A 277 1.32 13.28 4.92
N GLY A 278 1.13 12.32 5.82
CA GLY A 278 2.20 11.84 6.68
C GLY A 278 2.90 10.65 6.03
N ARG A 279 4.21 10.77 5.82
CA ARG A 279 5.10 9.70 5.32
C ARG A 279 4.54 8.94 4.11
N PRO A 280 4.29 9.60 2.98
CA PRO A 280 3.84 8.92 1.77
C PRO A 280 4.93 7.98 1.25
N GLN A 281 4.55 6.76 0.88
CA GLN A 281 5.43 5.70 0.42
C GLN A 281 4.95 5.14 -0.92
N GLY A 282 4.80 3.82 -1.04
CA GLY A 282 4.41 3.15 -2.27
C GLY A 282 3.08 3.63 -2.84
N MET A 283 3.00 3.70 -4.16
CA MET A 283 1.90 4.26 -4.93
C MET A 283 1.45 3.31 -6.03
N ALA A 284 0.15 3.31 -6.33
CA ALA A 284 -0.44 2.65 -7.49
C ALA A 284 -1.61 3.47 -8.04
N PHE A 285 -1.94 3.28 -9.32
CA PHE A 285 -3.09 3.91 -9.96
C PHE A 285 -4.20 2.90 -10.21
N ASP A 286 -5.46 3.34 -10.08
CA ASP A 286 -6.60 2.60 -10.61
C ASP A 286 -6.83 2.89 -12.11
N ALA A 287 -7.79 2.18 -12.71
CA ALA A 287 -8.15 2.34 -14.11
C ALA A 287 -8.73 3.73 -14.45
N ASP A 288 -9.22 4.46 -13.44
CA ASP A 288 -9.76 5.82 -13.58
C ASP A 288 -8.71 6.91 -13.31
N ASN A 289 -7.40 6.53 -13.23
CA ASN A 289 -6.27 7.42 -12.91
C ASN A 289 -6.34 8.08 -11.52
N ASN A 290 -7.08 7.52 -10.57
CA ASN A 290 -6.93 7.93 -9.18
C ASN A 290 -5.64 7.33 -8.60
N LEU A 291 -4.94 8.13 -7.81
CA LEU A 291 -3.74 7.69 -7.10
C LEU A 291 -4.08 7.07 -5.75
N TYR A 292 -3.50 5.91 -5.47
CA TYR A 292 -3.53 5.29 -4.14
C TYR A 292 -2.12 5.29 -3.57
N VAL A 293 -1.97 5.73 -2.33
CA VAL A 293 -0.66 5.88 -1.69
C VAL A 293 -0.69 5.35 -0.25
N ALA A 294 0.30 4.56 0.12
CA ALA A 294 0.51 4.17 1.51
C ALA A 294 1.00 5.39 2.31
N ALA A 295 0.15 5.96 3.17
CA ALA A 295 0.40 7.23 3.86
C ALA A 295 -0.48 7.40 5.09
N SER A 296 -0.28 8.50 5.83
CA SER A 296 -1.24 8.98 6.82
C SER A 296 -2.03 10.17 6.27
N LEU A 297 -3.34 10.16 6.50
CA LEU A 297 -4.23 11.28 6.25
C LEU A 297 -4.89 11.69 7.56
N HIS A 298 -4.75 12.97 7.95
CA HIS A 298 -5.28 13.51 9.21
C HIS A 298 -4.93 12.66 10.44
N GLY A 299 -3.69 12.13 10.49
CA GLY A 299 -3.19 11.30 11.58
C GLY A 299 -3.60 9.82 11.53
N ARG A 300 -4.47 9.41 10.61
CA ARG A 300 -4.85 8.00 10.39
C ARG A 300 -3.98 7.37 9.32
N ARG A 301 -3.37 6.23 9.61
CA ARG A 301 -2.50 5.49 8.68
C ARG A 301 -3.30 4.52 7.83
N GLY A 302 -2.83 4.33 6.59
CA GLY A 302 -3.44 3.37 5.69
C GLY A 302 -3.10 3.59 4.23
N VAL A 303 -4.04 3.27 3.34
CA VAL A 303 -4.02 3.62 1.93
C VAL A 303 -4.95 4.81 1.71
N VAL A 304 -4.39 5.88 1.17
CA VAL A 304 -5.10 7.12 0.83
C VAL A 304 -5.32 7.16 -0.67
N LYS A 305 -6.57 7.33 -1.10
CA LYS A 305 -6.94 7.65 -2.49
C LYS A 305 -6.87 9.16 -2.68
N ILE A 306 -6.28 9.61 -3.77
CA ILE A 306 -6.30 10.99 -4.24
C ILE A 306 -6.90 10.98 -5.64
N ASN A 307 -8.05 11.62 -5.80
CA ASN A 307 -8.75 11.67 -7.08
C ASN A 307 -8.19 12.79 -8.01
N ASN A 308 -8.73 12.86 -9.22
CA ASN A 308 -8.31 13.85 -10.22
C ASN A 308 -8.66 15.32 -9.84
N GLN A 309 -9.49 15.53 -8.80
CA GLN A 309 -9.80 16.84 -8.23
C GLN A 309 -8.90 17.17 -7.03
N SER A 310 -7.87 16.36 -6.74
CA SER A 310 -7.00 16.48 -5.57
C SER A 310 -7.74 16.34 -4.23
N GLU A 311 -8.87 15.63 -4.19
CA GLU A 311 -9.53 15.25 -2.96
C GLU A 311 -8.93 13.95 -2.44
N ALA A 312 -8.63 13.92 -1.14
CA ALA A 312 -8.00 12.76 -0.49
C ALA A 312 -8.97 12.07 0.47
N GLU A 313 -9.00 10.74 0.42
CA GLU A 313 -9.81 9.88 1.27
C GLU A 313 -9.01 8.67 1.75
N LEU A 314 -9.16 8.30 3.03
CA LEU A 314 -8.61 7.05 3.54
C LEU A 314 -9.51 5.88 3.08
N ILE A 315 -8.98 4.97 2.29
CA ILE A 315 -9.70 3.82 1.73
C ILE A 315 -9.49 2.55 2.58
N VAL A 316 -8.27 2.36 3.08
CA VAL A 316 -7.93 1.25 3.97
C VAL A 316 -7.26 1.81 5.21
N SER A 317 -7.66 1.34 6.38
CA SER A 317 -6.97 1.64 7.63
C SER A 317 -5.96 0.54 7.96
N GLY A 318 -4.74 0.93 8.31
CA GLY A 318 -3.70 -0.02 8.71
C GLY A 318 -2.38 0.65 9.04
N ASN A 319 -1.69 0.10 10.05
CA ASN A 319 -0.37 0.54 10.43
C ASN A 319 0.70 -0.11 9.54
N ASP A 320 1.86 0.53 9.48
CA ASP A 320 3.09 0.03 8.84
C ASP A 320 2.97 -0.34 7.36
N LEU A 321 1.92 0.14 6.67
CA LEU A 321 1.79 0.00 5.23
C LEU A 321 2.92 0.76 4.53
N VAL A 322 3.64 0.06 3.65
CA VAL A 322 4.76 0.57 2.84
C VAL A 322 4.45 0.62 1.36
N GLY A 323 3.43 -0.13 0.93
CA GLY A 323 3.04 -0.18 -0.47
C GLY A 323 1.77 -0.98 -0.73
N LEU A 324 1.37 -1.01 -1.99
CA LEU A 324 0.22 -1.75 -2.49
C LEU A 324 0.41 -2.14 -3.95
N ALA A 325 -0.33 -3.14 -4.39
CA ALA A 325 -0.52 -3.46 -5.79
C ALA A 325 -1.98 -3.88 -6.02
N PHE A 326 -2.57 -3.44 -7.12
CA PHE A 326 -3.87 -3.94 -7.52
C PHE A 326 -3.74 -5.33 -8.15
N LEU A 327 -4.67 -6.19 -7.82
CA LEU A 327 -4.83 -7.53 -8.35
C LEU A 327 -6.04 -7.57 -9.29
N GLU A 328 -6.30 -8.72 -9.88
CA GLU A 328 -7.52 -8.93 -10.65
C GLU A 328 -8.78 -8.91 -9.75
N ASP A 329 -9.95 -8.87 -10.38
CA ASP A 329 -11.28 -8.95 -9.73
C ASP A 329 -11.55 -7.90 -8.64
N GLY A 330 -10.88 -6.73 -8.75
CA GLY A 330 -11.07 -5.62 -7.80
C GLY A 330 -10.34 -5.78 -6.48
N CYS A 331 -9.47 -6.76 -6.38
CA CYS A 331 -8.67 -7.02 -5.20
C CYS A 331 -7.38 -6.18 -5.16
N ALA A 332 -6.77 -6.10 -3.99
CA ALA A 332 -5.47 -5.47 -3.79
C ALA A 332 -4.59 -6.28 -2.83
N ALA A 333 -3.30 -6.28 -3.10
CA ALA A 333 -2.27 -6.70 -2.17
C ALA A 333 -1.75 -5.47 -1.41
N LEU A 334 -1.83 -5.51 -0.09
CA LEU A 334 -1.38 -4.45 0.79
C LEU A 334 -0.12 -4.90 1.51
N ALA A 335 0.98 -4.20 1.30
CA ALA A 335 2.28 -4.56 1.88
C ALA A 335 2.54 -3.74 3.14
N THR A 336 2.71 -4.42 4.27
CA THR A 336 3.38 -3.87 5.45
C THR A 336 4.86 -4.23 5.41
N ASN A 337 5.63 -3.81 6.40
CA ASN A 337 7.04 -4.20 6.48
C ASN A 337 7.26 -5.71 6.73
N THR A 338 6.24 -6.47 7.18
CA THR A 338 6.37 -7.89 7.53
C THR A 338 5.39 -8.82 6.82
N THR A 339 4.30 -8.29 6.30
CA THR A 339 3.17 -9.08 5.82
C THR A 339 2.56 -8.48 4.57
N ILE A 340 2.15 -9.32 3.65
CA ILE A 340 1.27 -8.94 2.55
C ILE A 340 -0.13 -9.42 2.87
N PHE A 341 -1.10 -8.51 2.77
CA PHE A 341 -2.52 -8.79 2.97
C PHE A 341 -3.26 -8.74 1.63
N HIS A 342 -4.26 -9.59 1.49
CA HIS A 342 -5.24 -9.58 0.41
C HIS A 342 -6.53 -8.91 0.89
N VAL A 343 -7.11 -8.04 0.06
CA VAL A 343 -8.39 -7.40 0.34
C VAL A 343 -9.17 -7.16 -0.95
N ASP A 344 -10.46 -7.43 -0.92
CA ASP A 344 -11.39 -7.02 -1.99
C ASP A 344 -11.78 -5.56 -1.77
N LEU A 345 -11.36 -4.68 -2.66
CA LEU A 345 -11.73 -3.27 -2.65
C LEU A 345 -12.78 -2.93 -3.72
N GLY A 346 -13.08 -3.85 -4.64
CA GLY A 346 -13.89 -3.58 -5.83
C GLY A 346 -13.29 -2.45 -6.68
N ILE A 347 -11.96 -2.37 -6.76
CA ILE A 347 -11.21 -1.32 -7.49
C ILE A 347 -10.36 -2.00 -8.55
N GLN A 348 -10.62 -1.67 -9.81
CA GLN A 348 -9.79 -2.13 -10.91
C GLN A 348 -8.49 -1.34 -10.94
N GLY A 349 -7.37 -2.03 -10.82
CA GLY A 349 -6.05 -1.43 -11.02
C GLY A 349 -5.81 -1.09 -12.48
N ARG A 350 -4.92 -0.12 -12.71
CA ARG A 350 -4.43 0.14 -14.06
C ARG A 350 -3.57 -1.03 -14.51
N THR A 351 -3.89 -1.63 -15.65
CA THR A 351 -3.05 -2.65 -16.28
C THR A 351 -1.72 -2.04 -16.70
N LEU A 352 -0.64 -2.79 -16.57
CA LEU A 352 0.65 -2.43 -17.18
C LEU A 352 0.45 -2.35 -18.71
N ALA A 353 0.44 -1.15 -19.25
CA ALA A 353 0.25 -0.89 -20.68
C ALA A 353 1.52 -1.18 -21.49
#